data_eb1b77881dfd2ae36e854fe13acab588
#
_entry.id   eb1b77881dfd2ae36e854fe13acab588
#
_cell.length_a   1.000
_cell.length_b   1.000
_cell.length_c   1.000
_cell.angle_alpha   90.00
_cell.angle_beta   90.00
_cell.angle_gamma   90.00
#
_symmetry.space_group_name_H-M   'P 1'
#
loop_
_entity.id
_entity.type
_entity.pdbx_description
1 polymer ?
#
loop_
_entity_poly.entity_id
_entity_poly.type
_entity_poly.pdbx_seq_one_letter_code
_entity_poly.pdbx_strand_id
1 'polypeptide(L)'
;MKRALFVHAHPDDETINNGVTMAQLVDDGVAVTLVTCTRGEEGEVLVPELAYLASNAEDGLGAHREIELAQAMKELGVQDHRFLGQAGEFRDSGMIGSAQNDNAICFWRTDVEKAAKKLAAIIDEIKPQVMVTYDEFGGYGHPDHIQTHRVAMRAADLAGWKIQKIYWNIMPKSVVAQGMAAMKEQGSDFFGTDNIDELPFVKDDSFVTTVIHAPNQVDKKMAAMKAHATQISLDGPFFALSNNLGVQVFGDEYYTLVRGEKSGPFNNRNLEQDLFAGVTL
;
A
#
# COMPACT_ATOMS: atom_id res chain seq x y z
N MET A 1 10.73 13.86 17.33
CA MET A 1 10.70 13.69 15.85
C MET A 1 9.55 12.78 15.49
N LYS A 2 8.70 13.19 14.54
CA LYS A 2 7.60 12.34 14.00
C LYS A 2 8.18 11.19 13.19
N ARG A 3 7.65 9.98 13.37
CA ARG A 3 8.04 8.75 12.66
C ARG A 3 6.80 7.97 12.26
N ALA A 4 6.70 7.59 10.99
CA ALA A 4 5.64 6.77 10.43
C ALA A 4 6.21 5.45 9.90
N LEU A 5 5.46 4.37 10.08
CA LEU A 5 5.73 3.06 9.52
C LEU A 5 4.61 2.68 8.55
N PHE A 6 4.97 2.34 7.33
CA PHE A 6 4.08 1.75 6.34
C PHE A 6 4.43 0.28 6.17
N VAL A 7 3.43 -0.60 6.18
CA VAL A 7 3.63 -2.05 6.06
C VAL A 7 2.78 -2.56 4.90
N HIS A 8 3.46 -3.00 3.84
CA HIS A 8 2.85 -3.47 2.60
C HIS A 8 3.28 -4.88 2.22
N ALA A 9 2.49 -5.55 1.38
CA ALA A 9 2.73 -6.93 0.98
C ALA A 9 3.79 -7.03 -0.12
N HIS A 10 3.65 -6.23 -1.18
CA HIS A 10 4.47 -6.30 -2.39
C HIS A 10 5.06 -4.94 -2.75
N PRO A 11 6.18 -4.92 -3.50
CA PRO A 11 6.65 -3.69 -4.14
C PRO A 11 5.62 -3.20 -5.16
N ASP A 12 5.10 -2.00 -5.01
CA ASP A 12 4.08 -1.23 -5.73
C ASP A 12 2.89 -0.82 -4.86
N ASP A 13 2.46 -1.66 -3.93
CA ASP A 13 1.33 -1.39 -3.03
C ASP A 13 1.46 -0.05 -2.28
N GLU A 14 2.68 0.25 -1.81
CA GLU A 14 2.97 1.49 -1.07
C GLU A 14 2.74 2.73 -1.92
N THR A 15 3.13 2.65 -3.19
CA THR A 15 2.98 3.76 -4.13
C THR A 15 1.53 3.93 -4.54
N ILE A 16 0.84 2.83 -4.86
CA ILE A 16 -0.57 2.84 -5.27
C ILE A 16 -1.44 3.40 -4.16
N ASN A 17 -1.29 2.88 -2.94
CA ASN A 17 -2.19 3.17 -1.83
C ASN A 17 -1.80 4.43 -1.02
N ASN A 18 -0.50 4.74 -0.92
CA ASN A 18 0.01 5.72 0.04
C ASN A 18 1.07 6.68 -0.52
N GLY A 19 1.24 6.75 -1.85
CA GLY A 19 2.31 7.51 -2.49
C GLY A 19 2.29 9.00 -2.17
N VAL A 20 1.12 9.68 -2.23
CA VAL A 20 1.06 11.10 -1.89
C VAL A 20 1.21 11.34 -0.40
N THR A 21 0.68 10.46 0.44
CA THR A 21 0.84 10.55 1.90
C THR A 21 2.29 10.40 2.31
N MET A 22 2.99 9.38 1.79
CA MET A 22 4.41 9.16 2.10
C MET A 22 5.26 10.36 1.67
N ALA A 23 5.05 10.85 0.43
CA ALA A 23 5.78 12.01 -0.08
C ALA A 23 5.50 13.28 0.72
N GLN A 24 4.23 13.53 1.11
CA GLN A 24 3.86 14.67 1.94
C GLN A 24 4.49 14.59 3.33
N LEU A 25 4.46 13.41 3.97
CA LEU A 25 5.07 13.22 5.28
C LEU A 25 6.59 13.47 5.24
N VAL A 26 7.27 13.03 4.17
CA VAL A 26 8.71 13.30 3.99
C VAL A 26 8.96 14.80 3.86
N ASP A 27 8.19 15.52 3.05
CA ASP A 27 8.32 16.99 2.89
C ASP A 27 8.03 17.73 4.20
N ASP A 28 7.15 17.18 5.07
CA ASP A 28 6.85 17.70 6.40
C ASP A 28 7.91 17.34 7.46
N GLY A 29 9.01 16.69 7.07
CA GLY A 29 10.12 16.31 7.93
C GLY A 29 9.83 15.12 8.85
N VAL A 30 8.85 14.29 8.51
CA VAL A 30 8.57 13.02 9.18
C VAL A 30 9.56 11.96 8.69
N ALA A 31 10.15 11.19 9.60
CA ALA A 31 10.91 10.01 9.23
C ALA A 31 9.94 8.89 8.84
N VAL A 32 9.91 8.57 7.55
CA VAL A 32 9.05 7.52 6.97
C VAL A 32 9.88 6.26 6.78
N THR A 33 9.40 5.14 7.33
CA THR A 33 9.93 3.80 7.10
C THR A 33 8.89 2.96 6.37
N LEU A 34 9.30 2.28 5.30
CA LEU A 34 8.51 1.27 4.61
C LEU A 34 9.03 -0.12 4.96
N VAL A 35 8.14 -1.05 5.27
CA VAL A 35 8.43 -2.49 5.33
C VAL A 35 7.55 -3.21 4.32
N THR A 36 8.19 -3.90 3.37
CA THR A 36 7.51 -4.73 2.36
C THR A 36 7.70 -6.20 2.72
N CYS A 37 6.61 -6.97 2.79
CA CYS A 37 6.65 -8.32 3.35
C CYS A 37 7.27 -9.36 2.43
N THR A 38 6.95 -9.31 1.13
CA THR A 38 7.49 -10.20 0.09
C THR A 38 8.16 -9.39 -1.02
N ARG A 39 8.71 -10.05 -2.00
CA ARG A 39 9.31 -9.40 -3.17
C ARG A 39 8.40 -9.41 -4.40
N GLY A 40 7.19 -9.96 -4.25
CA GLY A 40 6.22 -10.05 -5.32
C GLY A 40 6.66 -10.98 -6.45
N GLU A 41 7.28 -12.10 -6.12
CA GLU A 41 7.91 -13.03 -7.05
C GLU A 41 6.93 -13.69 -8.03
N GLU A 42 5.65 -13.77 -7.64
CA GLU A 42 4.60 -14.41 -8.44
C GLU A 42 3.77 -13.41 -9.27
N GLY A 43 4.19 -12.13 -9.29
CA GLY A 43 3.54 -11.10 -10.10
C GLY A 43 3.61 -11.39 -11.60
N GLU A 44 2.64 -10.87 -12.35
CA GLU A 44 2.69 -10.88 -13.80
C GLU A 44 3.76 -9.89 -14.30
N VAL A 45 4.50 -10.26 -15.34
CA VAL A 45 5.50 -9.38 -15.96
C VAL A 45 4.88 -8.66 -17.14
N LEU A 46 4.51 -7.38 -16.98
CA LEU A 46 3.84 -6.58 -18.02
C LEU A 46 4.76 -6.13 -19.16
N VAL A 47 6.09 -6.19 -18.96
CA VAL A 47 7.09 -5.80 -19.95
C VAL A 47 7.52 -7.03 -20.73
N PRO A 48 7.18 -7.17 -22.04
CA PRO A 48 7.44 -8.39 -22.80
C PRO A 48 8.94 -8.78 -22.87
N GLU A 49 9.82 -7.79 -22.92
CA GLU A 49 11.28 -7.98 -22.98
C GLU A 49 11.84 -8.56 -21.66
N LEU A 50 11.08 -8.45 -20.58
CA LEU A 50 11.43 -8.96 -19.24
C LEU A 50 10.66 -10.23 -18.86
N ALA A 51 9.88 -10.81 -19.77
CA ALA A 51 9.05 -11.99 -19.50
C ALA A 51 9.85 -13.19 -18.97
N TYR A 52 11.15 -13.25 -19.27
CA TYR A 52 12.05 -14.28 -18.74
C TYR A 52 12.23 -14.23 -17.21
N LEU A 53 11.90 -13.08 -16.56
CA LEU A 53 11.98 -12.92 -15.10
C LEU A 53 10.86 -13.63 -14.34
N ALA A 54 9.79 -14.04 -15.03
CA ALA A 54 8.64 -14.66 -14.40
C ALA A 54 9.00 -15.90 -13.57
N SER A 55 8.22 -16.20 -12.54
CA SER A 55 8.47 -17.30 -11.59
C SER A 55 8.51 -18.68 -12.26
N ASN A 56 7.80 -18.84 -13.38
CA ASN A 56 7.79 -20.07 -14.18
C ASN A 56 8.92 -20.12 -15.27
N ALA A 57 9.80 -19.14 -15.29
CA ALA A 57 10.95 -19.06 -16.22
C ALA A 57 12.26 -19.01 -15.41
N GLU A 58 12.94 -17.86 -15.31
CA GLU A 58 14.21 -17.73 -14.58
C GLU A 58 14.02 -17.36 -13.10
N ASP A 59 12.79 -17.10 -12.66
CA ASP A 59 12.44 -16.72 -11.27
C ASP A 59 13.24 -15.52 -10.74
N GLY A 60 13.46 -14.54 -11.62
CA GLY A 60 14.26 -13.33 -11.33
C GLY A 60 13.44 -12.12 -10.93
N LEU A 61 12.10 -12.20 -11.00
CA LEU A 61 11.22 -11.04 -10.82
C LEU A 61 11.37 -10.38 -9.44
N GLY A 62 11.47 -11.17 -8.38
CA GLY A 62 11.62 -10.62 -7.03
C GLY A 62 12.87 -9.74 -6.87
N ALA A 63 14.01 -10.19 -7.41
CA ALA A 63 15.24 -9.39 -7.39
C ALA A 63 15.14 -8.12 -8.25
N HIS A 64 14.41 -8.19 -9.37
CA HIS A 64 14.14 -7.03 -10.21
C HIS A 64 13.25 -6.00 -9.49
N ARG A 65 12.19 -6.47 -8.83
CA ARG A 65 11.26 -5.60 -8.07
C ARG A 65 11.92 -4.95 -6.84
N GLU A 66 12.99 -5.51 -6.27
CA GLU A 66 13.80 -4.80 -5.28
C GLU A 66 14.41 -3.51 -5.85
N ILE A 67 14.85 -3.54 -7.12
CA ILE A 67 15.41 -2.38 -7.81
C ILE A 67 14.31 -1.36 -8.14
N GLU A 68 13.16 -1.83 -8.61
CA GLU A 68 12.00 -0.97 -8.88
C GLU A 68 11.53 -0.26 -7.60
N LEU A 69 11.41 -0.98 -6.48
CA LEU A 69 11.05 -0.41 -5.18
C LEU A 69 12.05 0.64 -4.72
N ALA A 70 13.35 0.36 -4.83
CA ALA A 70 14.38 1.33 -4.45
C ALA A 70 14.28 2.63 -5.27
N GLN A 71 13.96 2.53 -6.57
CA GLN A 71 13.74 3.70 -7.41
C GLN A 71 12.44 4.43 -7.02
N ALA A 72 11.35 3.71 -6.78
CA ALA A 72 10.08 4.30 -6.33
C ALA A 72 10.25 5.07 -5.01
N MET A 73 10.98 4.49 -4.05
CA MET A 73 11.25 5.15 -2.76
C MET A 73 12.09 6.42 -2.93
N LYS A 74 13.02 6.42 -3.87
CA LYS A 74 13.79 7.62 -4.21
C LYS A 74 12.89 8.73 -4.75
N GLU A 75 11.93 8.42 -5.62
CA GLU A 75 10.97 9.40 -6.17
C GLU A 75 10.06 9.98 -5.06
N LEU A 76 9.63 9.16 -4.09
CA LEU A 76 8.84 9.60 -2.94
C LEU A 76 9.68 10.29 -1.86
N GLY A 77 11.02 10.22 -1.93
CA GLY A 77 11.95 10.77 -0.93
C GLY A 77 12.10 9.91 0.33
N VAL A 78 11.61 8.66 0.32
CA VAL A 78 11.70 7.73 1.44
C VAL A 78 13.08 7.07 1.47
N GLN A 79 13.81 7.28 2.57
CA GLN A 79 15.20 6.79 2.69
C GLN A 79 15.30 5.43 3.38
N ASP A 80 14.35 5.10 4.25
CA ASP A 80 14.33 3.83 4.99
C ASP A 80 13.24 2.92 4.42
N HIS A 81 13.64 1.97 3.59
CA HIS A 81 12.77 0.91 3.09
C HIS A 81 13.44 -0.45 3.28
N ARG A 82 12.68 -1.42 3.75
CA ARG A 82 13.19 -2.72 4.18
C ARG A 82 12.25 -3.82 3.72
N PHE A 83 12.79 -5.01 3.45
CA PHE A 83 12.01 -6.24 3.36
C PHE A 83 11.91 -6.90 4.73
N LEU A 84 10.75 -7.48 5.05
CA LEU A 84 10.50 -8.12 6.36
C LEU A 84 11.41 -9.33 6.60
N GLY A 85 11.70 -10.09 5.55
CA GLY A 85 12.56 -11.27 5.58
C GLY A 85 13.75 -11.17 4.63
N GLN A 86 14.66 -12.12 4.76
CA GLN A 86 15.71 -12.33 3.77
C GLN A 86 15.11 -12.78 2.43
N ALA A 87 15.86 -12.63 1.33
CA ALA A 87 15.46 -13.18 0.04
C ALA A 87 15.12 -14.68 0.18
N GLY A 88 13.94 -15.09 -0.32
CA GLY A 88 13.45 -16.45 -0.24
C GLY A 88 12.90 -16.88 1.13
N GLU A 89 12.83 -16.00 2.13
CA GLU A 89 12.23 -16.34 3.43
C GLU A 89 10.71 -16.24 3.43
N PHE A 90 10.17 -15.20 2.81
CA PHE A 90 8.75 -14.95 2.64
C PHE A 90 8.48 -14.70 1.17
N ARG A 91 8.12 -15.78 0.44
CA ARG A 91 7.81 -15.68 -0.97
C ARG A 91 6.39 -15.21 -1.17
N ASP A 92 6.15 -14.47 -2.23
CA ASP A 92 4.82 -14.11 -2.71
C ASP A 92 3.94 -15.37 -2.85
N SER A 93 2.69 -15.26 -2.41
CA SER A 93 1.76 -16.39 -2.37
C SER A 93 0.90 -16.52 -3.63
N GLY A 94 0.96 -15.52 -4.52
CA GLY A 94 0.03 -15.40 -5.63
C GLY A 94 -1.42 -15.17 -5.18
N MET A 95 -2.33 -15.10 -6.12
CA MET A 95 -3.76 -14.92 -5.85
C MET A 95 -4.36 -16.13 -5.13
N ILE A 96 -5.43 -15.89 -4.37
CA ILE A 96 -6.15 -16.95 -3.64
C ILE A 96 -6.57 -18.09 -4.58
N GLY A 97 -6.27 -19.32 -4.17
CA GLY A 97 -6.60 -20.54 -4.96
C GLY A 97 -5.57 -20.87 -6.05
N SER A 98 -4.51 -20.10 -6.20
CA SER A 98 -3.41 -20.43 -7.10
C SER A 98 -2.50 -21.53 -6.52
N ALA A 99 -1.78 -22.26 -7.37
CA ALA A 99 -0.84 -23.30 -6.93
C ALA A 99 0.28 -22.79 -6.03
N GLN A 100 0.64 -21.53 -6.14
CA GLN A 100 1.63 -20.85 -5.34
C GLN A 100 1.26 -20.82 -3.84
N ASN A 101 -0.04 -20.87 -3.53
CA ASN A 101 -0.50 -20.94 -2.13
C ASN A 101 -0.05 -22.22 -1.42
N ASP A 102 0.33 -23.27 -2.16
CA ASP A 102 0.84 -24.53 -1.59
C ASP A 102 2.36 -24.54 -1.38
N ASN A 103 3.07 -23.51 -1.83
CA ASN A 103 4.50 -23.38 -1.59
C ASN A 103 4.78 -23.25 -0.08
N ALA A 104 5.68 -24.08 0.43
CA ALA A 104 5.99 -24.15 1.87
C ALA A 104 6.59 -22.85 2.43
N ILE A 105 7.20 -22.00 1.59
CA ILE A 105 7.81 -20.73 1.98
C ILE A 105 6.95 -19.52 1.60
N CYS A 106 5.74 -19.71 1.04
CA CYS A 106 4.88 -18.58 0.70
C CYS A 106 4.44 -17.86 1.99
N PHE A 107 4.26 -16.55 1.88
CA PHE A 107 3.97 -15.70 3.02
C PHE A 107 2.62 -16.02 3.67
N TRP A 108 1.63 -16.40 2.87
CA TRP A 108 0.31 -16.83 3.35
C TRP A 108 0.35 -18.02 4.34
N ARG A 109 1.31 -18.95 4.16
CA ARG A 109 1.48 -20.11 5.05
C ARG A 109 2.42 -19.85 6.22
N THR A 110 3.07 -18.70 6.23
CA THR A 110 4.00 -18.36 7.31
C THR A 110 3.25 -18.20 8.64
N ASP A 111 3.81 -18.74 9.71
CA ASP A 111 3.34 -18.48 11.07
C ASP A 111 3.35 -16.96 11.34
N VAL A 112 2.17 -16.42 11.66
CA VAL A 112 1.98 -14.99 11.96
C VAL A 112 2.90 -14.54 13.10
N GLU A 113 3.07 -15.36 14.15
CA GLU A 113 3.97 -15.03 15.28
C GLU A 113 5.42 -14.89 14.84
N LYS A 114 5.89 -15.76 13.94
CA LYS A 114 7.26 -15.69 13.38
C LYS A 114 7.49 -14.38 12.64
N ALA A 115 6.60 -14.03 11.73
CA ALA A 115 6.70 -12.80 10.92
C ALA A 115 6.48 -11.55 11.80
N ALA A 116 5.51 -11.58 12.71
CA ALA A 116 5.19 -10.47 13.61
C ALA A 116 6.34 -10.14 14.56
N LYS A 117 7.09 -11.13 15.06
CA LYS A 117 8.29 -10.88 15.89
C LYS A 117 9.37 -10.11 15.13
N LYS A 118 9.55 -10.37 13.83
CA LYS A 118 10.50 -9.62 13.00
C LYS A 118 10.05 -8.16 12.85
N LEU A 119 8.78 -7.95 12.55
CA LEU A 119 8.23 -6.60 12.43
C LEU A 119 8.20 -5.86 13.77
N ALA A 120 7.93 -6.55 14.89
CA ALA A 120 7.97 -5.98 16.22
C ALA A 120 9.39 -5.47 16.59
N ALA A 121 10.43 -6.20 16.18
CA ALA A 121 11.81 -5.75 16.36
C ALA A 121 12.10 -4.45 15.57
N ILE A 122 11.58 -4.34 14.36
CA ILE A 122 11.67 -3.09 13.56
C ILE A 122 10.90 -1.97 14.26
N ILE A 123 9.68 -2.23 14.76
CA ILE A 123 8.89 -1.25 15.52
C ILE A 123 9.66 -0.76 16.74
N ASP A 124 10.29 -1.65 17.50
CA ASP A 124 11.08 -1.29 18.69
C ASP A 124 12.34 -0.49 18.34
N GLU A 125 12.94 -0.74 17.18
CA GLU A 125 14.08 0.01 16.66
C GLU A 125 13.69 1.44 16.26
N ILE A 126 12.71 1.56 15.34
CA ILE A 126 12.35 2.86 14.73
C ILE A 126 11.40 3.68 15.60
N LYS A 127 10.64 3.06 16.48
CA LYS A 127 9.69 3.68 17.43
C LYS A 127 8.68 4.61 16.75
N PRO A 128 7.87 4.11 15.79
CA PRO A 128 6.92 4.93 15.06
C PRO A 128 5.74 5.30 15.95
N GLN A 129 5.23 6.53 15.82
CA GLN A 129 3.99 6.93 16.47
C GLN A 129 2.76 6.52 15.67
N VAL A 130 2.92 6.44 14.35
CA VAL A 130 1.85 6.11 13.40
C VAL A 130 2.27 4.89 12.58
N MET A 131 1.32 3.97 12.36
CA MET A 131 1.47 2.85 11.42
C MET A 131 0.30 2.84 10.44
N VAL A 132 0.60 2.55 9.18
CA VAL A 132 -0.37 2.34 8.10
C VAL A 132 -0.20 0.94 7.52
N THR A 133 -1.31 0.24 7.29
CA THR A 133 -1.37 -1.08 6.66
C THR A 133 -2.74 -1.31 6.02
N TYR A 134 -3.04 -2.53 5.58
CA TYR A 134 -4.34 -2.91 5.02
C TYR A 134 -5.40 -3.13 6.09
N ASP A 135 -6.67 -3.18 5.65
CA ASP A 135 -7.76 -3.72 6.44
C ASP A 135 -7.66 -5.25 6.59
N GLU A 136 -8.56 -5.84 7.36
CA GLU A 136 -8.59 -7.29 7.65
C GLU A 136 -8.83 -8.17 6.41
N PHE A 137 -9.42 -7.60 5.34
CA PHE A 137 -9.66 -8.26 4.08
C PHE A 137 -8.48 -8.05 3.09
N GLY A 138 -7.48 -7.24 3.45
CA GLY A 138 -6.34 -6.94 2.57
C GLY A 138 -6.73 -6.11 1.34
N GLY A 139 -7.73 -5.23 1.47
CA GLY A 139 -8.27 -4.47 0.36
C GLY A 139 -9.14 -5.32 -0.56
N TYR A 140 -8.53 -6.08 -1.47
CA TYR A 140 -9.24 -6.89 -2.48
C TYR A 140 -9.14 -8.41 -2.28
N GLY A 141 -8.64 -8.88 -1.15
CA GLY A 141 -8.61 -10.31 -0.79
C GLY A 141 -7.36 -11.06 -1.22
N HIS A 142 -6.27 -10.35 -1.57
CA HIS A 142 -4.99 -11.03 -1.80
C HIS A 142 -4.48 -11.69 -0.52
N PRO A 143 -4.04 -12.97 -0.55
CA PRO A 143 -3.58 -13.69 0.63
C PRO A 143 -2.49 -12.95 1.40
N ASP A 144 -1.51 -12.38 0.70
CA ASP A 144 -0.40 -11.68 1.32
C ASP A 144 -0.82 -10.33 1.94
N HIS A 145 -1.83 -9.65 1.39
CA HIS A 145 -2.37 -8.43 2.01
C HIS A 145 -3.08 -8.75 3.33
N ILE A 146 -3.89 -9.83 3.34
CA ILE A 146 -4.55 -10.32 4.56
C ILE A 146 -3.49 -10.73 5.59
N GLN A 147 -2.45 -11.43 5.16
CA GLN A 147 -1.36 -11.87 6.03
C GLN A 147 -0.55 -10.68 6.55
N THR A 148 -0.27 -9.68 5.72
CA THR A 148 0.38 -8.41 6.11
C THR A 148 -0.42 -7.70 7.19
N HIS A 149 -1.74 -7.59 7.02
CA HIS A 149 -2.62 -7.07 8.06
C HIS A 149 -2.45 -7.82 9.38
N ARG A 150 -2.57 -9.17 9.36
CA ARG A 150 -2.43 -10.02 10.55
C ARG A 150 -1.08 -9.82 11.24
N VAL A 151 -0.02 -9.79 10.45
CA VAL A 151 1.37 -9.62 10.93
C VAL A 151 1.57 -8.22 11.52
N ALA A 152 1.10 -7.18 10.85
CA ALA A 152 1.24 -5.80 11.31
C ALA A 152 0.49 -5.54 12.62
N MET A 153 -0.77 -5.98 12.70
CA MET A 153 -1.57 -5.82 13.92
C MET A 153 -0.97 -6.63 15.09
N ARG A 154 -0.52 -7.86 14.82
CA ARG A 154 0.13 -8.68 15.83
C ARG A 154 1.48 -8.12 16.29
N ALA A 155 2.27 -7.59 15.37
CA ALA A 155 3.56 -6.95 15.68
C ALA A 155 3.38 -5.71 16.57
N ALA A 156 2.36 -4.90 16.30
CA ALA A 156 2.04 -3.74 17.13
C ALA A 156 1.64 -4.11 18.58
N ASP A 157 1.09 -5.32 18.78
CA ASP A 157 0.78 -5.84 20.12
C ASP A 157 2.01 -6.42 20.82
N LEU A 158 2.90 -7.09 20.07
CA LEU A 158 4.12 -7.72 20.57
C LEU A 158 5.22 -6.71 20.93
N ALA A 159 5.32 -5.62 20.17
CA ALA A 159 6.38 -4.63 20.35
C ALA A 159 6.36 -4.00 21.76
N GLY A 160 7.54 -3.74 22.28
CA GLY A 160 7.72 -2.98 23.53
C GLY A 160 7.30 -1.51 23.34
N TRP A 161 7.59 -0.94 22.15
CA TRP A 161 7.11 0.38 21.76
C TRP A 161 5.61 0.37 21.45
N LYS A 162 4.87 1.34 21.98
CA LYS A 162 3.43 1.46 21.73
C LYS A 162 3.13 2.49 20.65
N ILE A 163 2.67 1.98 19.49
CA ILE A 163 2.18 2.81 18.38
C ILE A 163 0.91 3.53 18.84
N GLN A 164 0.87 4.85 18.69
CA GLN A 164 -0.25 5.67 19.19
C GLN A 164 -1.44 5.63 18.24
N LYS A 165 -1.21 5.60 16.92
CA LYS A 165 -2.29 5.54 15.92
C LYS A 165 -1.98 4.49 14.87
N ILE A 166 -2.98 3.67 14.55
CA ILE A 166 -2.92 2.71 13.45
C ILE A 166 -4.05 3.00 12.48
N TYR A 167 -3.70 3.07 11.21
CA TYR A 167 -4.63 3.32 10.11
C TYR A 167 -4.63 2.15 9.13
N TRP A 168 -5.79 1.84 8.60
CA TRP A 168 -5.94 1.00 7.41
C TRP A 168 -6.20 1.88 6.21
N ASN A 169 -5.47 1.66 5.11
CA ASN A 169 -5.81 2.28 3.84
C ASN A 169 -7.10 1.68 3.29
N ILE A 170 -7.96 2.52 2.76
CA ILE A 170 -9.25 2.11 2.19
C ILE A 170 -9.57 2.89 0.91
N MET A 171 -10.42 2.30 0.07
CA MET A 171 -10.95 2.95 -1.13
C MET A 171 -12.44 3.22 -0.96
N PRO A 172 -12.87 4.51 -0.79
CA PRO A 172 -14.25 4.86 -0.55
C PRO A 172 -15.13 4.61 -1.77
N LYS A 173 -16.35 4.14 -1.55
CA LYS A 173 -17.35 3.87 -2.59
C LYS A 173 -17.63 5.10 -3.47
N SER A 174 -17.74 6.28 -2.87
CA SER A 174 -17.98 7.52 -3.61
C SER A 174 -16.84 7.88 -4.59
N VAL A 175 -15.59 7.59 -4.22
CA VAL A 175 -14.41 7.85 -5.07
C VAL A 175 -14.38 6.89 -6.25
N VAL A 176 -14.61 5.60 -6.01
CA VAL A 176 -14.67 4.60 -7.07
C VAL A 176 -15.83 4.88 -8.03
N ALA A 177 -16.99 5.26 -7.52
CA ALA A 177 -18.14 5.63 -8.35
C ALA A 177 -17.83 6.79 -9.31
N GLN A 178 -17.10 7.81 -8.82
CA GLN A 178 -16.65 8.93 -9.67
C GLN A 178 -15.65 8.46 -10.74
N GLY A 179 -14.69 7.59 -10.36
CA GLY A 179 -13.74 7.01 -11.30
C GLY A 179 -14.42 6.16 -12.39
N MET A 180 -15.37 5.30 -12.01
CA MET A 180 -16.15 4.48 -12.95
C MET A 180 -16.94 5.36 -13.93
N ALA A 181 -17.62 6.39 -13.44
CA ALA A 181 -18.38 7.32 -14.30
C ALA A 181 -17.47 8.03 -15.31
N ALA A 182 -16.33 8.52 -14.88
CA ALA A 182 -15.37 9.21 -15.73
C ALA A 182 -14.75 8.27 -16.80
N MET A 183 -14.45 7.03 -16.44
CA MET A 183 -13.94 6.03 -17.39
C MET A 183 -14.99 5.64 -18.42
N LYS A 184 -16.24 5.48 -17.99
CA LYS A 184 -17.37 5.17 -18.87
C LYS A 184 -17.61 6.31 -19.90
N GLU A 185 -17.49 7.58 -19.50
CA GLU A 185 -17.57 8.72 -20.42
C GLU A 185 -16.45 8.69 -21.48
N GLN A 186 -15.32 8.09 -21.17
CA GLN A 186 -14.20 7.89 -22.11
C GLN A 186 -14.30 6.58 -22.90
N GLY A 187 -15.38 5.80 -22.74
CA GLY A 187 -15.59 4.53 -23.43
C GLY A 187 -14.74 3.38 -22.89
N SER A 188 -14.20 3.50 -21.68
CA SER A 188 -13.43 2.44 -21.02
C SER A 188 -14.31 1.58 -20.12
N ASP A 189 -14.15 0.26 -20.22
CA ASP A 189 -14.77 -0.75 -19.35
C ASP A 189 -13.73 -1.40 -18.44
N PHE A 190 -12.86 -0.58 -17.86
CA PHE A 190 -11.71 -1.01 -17.06
C PHE A 190 -12.10 -1.93 -15.89
N PHE A 191 -13.22 -1.65 -15.22
CA PHE A 191 -13.64 -2.43 -14.05
C PHE A 191 -14.36 -3.74 -14.41
N GLY A 192 -14.73 -3.94 -15.68
CA GLY A 192 -15.44 -5.15 -16.15
C GLY A 192 -16.85 -5.34 -15.56
N THR A 193 -17.33 -4.36 -14.79
CA THR A 193 -18.67 -4.35 -14.20
C THR A 193 -19.19 -2.93 -14.06
N ASP A 194 -20.50 -2.74 -14.22
CA ASP A 194 -21.21 -1.50 -13.89
C ASP A 194 -21.69 -1.47 -12.42
N ASN A 195 -21.54 -2.58 -11.70
CA ASN A 195 -22.00 -2.70 -10.32
C ASN A 195 -20.83 -2.53 -9.33
N ILE A 196 -20.74 -1.38 -8.71
CA ILE A 196 -19.69 -1.05 -7.74
C ILE A 196 -19.65 -2.01 -6.52
N ASP A 197 -20.79 -2.63 -6.17
CA ASP A 197 -20.86 -3.55 -5.04
C ASP A 197 -20.23 -4.93 -5.34
N GLU A 198 -19.87 -5.18 -6.60
CA GLU A 198 -19.09 -6.36 -7.01
C GLU A 198 -17.58 -6.16 -6.87
N LEU A 199 -17.14 -4.94 -6.63
CA LEU A 199 -15.71 -4.62 -6.48
C LEU A 199 -15.26 -4.88 -5.02
N PRO A 200 -14.43 -5.90 -4.77
CA PRO A 200 -14.11 -6.35 -3.41
C PRO A 200 -13.31 -5.34 -2.58
N PHE A 201 -12.62 -4.40 -3.23
CA PHE A 201 -11.78 -3.39 -2.59
C PHE A 201 -12.55 -2.13 -2.17
N VAL A 202 -13.82 -2.02 -2.54
CA VAL A 202 -14.65 -0.84 -2.23
C VAL A 202 -15.21 -0.92 -0.83
N LYS A 203 -15.10 0.17 -0.07
CA LYS A 203 -15.67 0.30 1.27
C LYS A 203 -16.70 1.42 1.30
N ASP A 204 -17.73 1.25 2.14
CA ASP A 204 -18.69 2.32 2.40
C ASP A 204 -17.98 3.56 2.98
N ASP A 205 -18.42 4.75 2.56
CA ASP A 205 -17.83 6.03 2.98
C ASP A 205 -17.86 6.26 4.49
N SER A 206 -18.76 5.58 5.24
CA SER A 206 -18.81 5.65 6.69
C SER A 206 -17.60 5.08 7.41
N PHE A 207 -16.81 4.23 6.74
CA PHE A 207 -15.53 3.72 7.26
C PHE A 207 -14.41 4.76 7.18
N VAL A 208 -14.56 5.82 6.37
CA VAL A 208 -13.53 6.86 6.24
C VAL A 208 -13.47 7.70 7.51
N THR A 209 -12.33 7.71 8.18
CA THR A 209 -12.07 8.59 9.33
C THR A 209 -11.13 9.73 9.00
N THR A 210 -10.28 9.52 8.00
CA THR A 210 -9.14 10.40 7.68
C THR A 210 -8.93 10.48 6.18
N VAL A 211 -8.61 11.66 5.68
CA VAL A 211 -8.22 11.90 4.29
C VAL A 211 -6.96 12.76 4.27
N ILE A 212 -5.95 12.31 3.55
CA ILE A 212 -4.77 13.12 3.26
C ILE A 212 -4.94 13.70 1.86
N HIS A 213 -5.07 15.02 1.79
CA HIS A 213 -5.20 15.77 0.56
C HIS A 213 -3.84 16.39 0.20
N ALA A 214 -3.14 15.79 -0.75
CA ALA A 214 -1.80 16.23 -1.15
C ALA A 214 -1.63 16.23 -2.69
N PRO A 215 -2.43 17.00 -3.43
CA PRO A 215 -2.38 17.03 -4.90
C PRO A 215 -1.03 17.53 -5.44
N ASN A 216 -0.27 18.29 -4.66
CA ASN A 216 1.08 18.71 -4.97
C ASN A 216 2.11 17.57 -4.97
N GLN A 217 1.76 16.39 -4.47
CA GLN A 217 2.63 15.20 -4.46
C GLN A 217 2.30 14.20 -5.60
N VAL A 218 1.29 14.48 -6.42
CA VAL A 218 0.85 13.57 -7.49
C VAL A 218 1.99 13.26 -8.46
N ASP A 219 2.79 14.25 -8.83
CA ASP A 219 3.92 14.03 -9.75
C ASP A 219 4.94 13.05 -9.17
N LYS A 220 5.24 13.13 -7.87
CA LYS A 220 6.13 12.16 -7.19
C LYS A 220 5.50 10.76 -7.18
N LYS A 221 4.21 10.66 -6.85
CA LYS A 221 3.48 9.39 -6.88
C LYS A 221 3.51 8.77 -8.28
N MET A 222 3.25 9.56 -9.33
CA MET A 222 3.29 9.09 -10.72
C MET A 222 4.70 8.64 -11.14
N ALA A 223 5.74 9.35 -10.71
CA ALA A 223 7.12 8.93 -10.96
C ALA A 223 7.46 7.61 -10.25
N ALA A 224 7.02 7.44 -9.00
CA ALA A 224 7.18 6.20 -8.25
C ALA A 224 6.40 5.03 -8.89
N MET A 225 5.15 5.26 -9.34
CA MET A 225 4.37 4.26 -10.09
C MET A 225 5.10 3.82 -11.36
N LYS A 226 5.71 4.77 -12.08
CA LYS A 226 6.50 4.49 -13.29
C LYS A 226 7.74 3.64 -13.00
N ALA A 227 8.29 3.73 -11.80
CA ALA A 227 9.44 2.91 -11.39
C ALA A 227 9.07 1.43 -11.25
N HIS A 228 7.81 1.08 -10.95
CA HIS A 228 7.29 -0.28 -10.91
C HIS A 228 6.86 -0.78 -12.30
N ALA A 229 7.73 -0.63 -13.29
CA ALA A 229 7.41 -0.84 -14.71
C ALA A 229 6.97 -2.28 -15.02
N THR A 230 7.46 -3.28 -14.29
CA THR A 230 7.03 -4.68 -14.49
C THR A 230 5.60 -4.93 -14.04
N GLN A 231 5.04 -4.08 -13.15
CA GLN A 231 3.73 -4.29 -12.51
C GLN A 231 2.69 -3.23 -12.88
N ILE A 232 3.10 -2.02 -13.24
CA ILE A 232 2.22 -0.89 -13.49
C ILE A 232 2.41 -0.38 -14.92
N SER A 233 1.34 -0.45 -15.72
CA SER A 233 1.29 0.20 -17.03
C SER A 233 0.61 1.55 -16.91
N LEU A 234 1.37 2.63 -17.10
CA LEU A 234 0.82 4.00 -17.05
C LEU A 234 0.02 4.36 -18.31
N ASP A 235 0.14 3.59 -19.39
CA ASP A 235 -0.61 3.78 -20.63
C ASP A 235 -2.04 3.22 -20.52
N GLY A 236 -2.34 2.53 -19.41
CA GLY A 236 -3.68 2.00 -19.14
C GLY A 236 -4.68 3.11 -18.81
N PRO A 237 -5.98 2.90 -19.09
CA PRO A 237 -7.03 3.91 -18.88
C PRO A 237 -7.15 4.36 -17.42
N PHE A 238 -6.73 3.54 -16.47
CA PHE A 238 -6.72 3.90 -15.05
C PHE A 238 -5.71 5.01 -14.72
N PHE A 239 -4.54 5.00 -15.37
CA PHE A 239 -3.45 5.96 -15.11
C PHE A 239 -3.39 7.08 -16.16
N ALA A 240 -3.90 6.84 -17.38
CA ALA A 240 -3.90 7.80 -18.50
C ALA A 240 -4.99 8.86 -18.38
N LEU A 241 -5.48 9.19 -17.18
CA LEU A 241 -6.51 10.21 -16.97
C LEU A 241 -5.96 11.61 -17.23
N SER A 242 -5.90 12.00 -18.51
CA SER A 242 -5.39 13.29 -18.99
C SER A 242 -6.31 14.50 -18.69
N ASN A 243 -7.43 14.29 -17.98
CA ASN A 243 -8.49 15.28 -17.79
C ASN A 243 -8.57 15.88 -16.38
N ASN A 244 -7.49 15.99 -15.65
CA ASN A 244 -7.41 16.39 -14.23
C ASN A 244 -8.11 15.45 -13.21
N LEU A 245 -8.84 14.43 -13.64
CA LEU A 245 -9.43 13.42 -12.76
C LEU A 245 -8.35 12.58 -12.09
N GLY A 246 -7.27 12.26 -12.80
CA GLY A 246 -6.10 11.58 -12.23
C GLY A 246 -5.52 12.36 -11.04
N VAL A 247 -5.41 13.68 -11.16
CA VAL A 247 -4.93 14.54 -10.05
C VAL A 247 -5.89 14.51 -8.86
N GLN A 248 -7.21 14.47 -9.08
CA GLN A 248 -8.20 14.39 -8.00
C GLN A 248 -8.20 13.00 -7.34
N VAL A 249 -8.17 11.93 -8.14
CA VAL A 249 -8.20 10.53 -7.62
C VAL A 249 -6.89 10.16 -6.95
N PHE A 250 -5.75 10.62 -7.47
CA PHE A 250 -4.43 10.27 -6.93
C PHE A 250 -3.90 11.28 -5.90
N GLY A 251 -4.50 12.46 -5.79
CA GLY A 251 -4.12 13.49 -4.83
C GLY A 251 -4.73 13.30 -3.44
N ASP A 252 -5.72 12.41 -3.30
CA ASP A 252 -6.40 12.08 -2.05
C ASP A 252 -6.19 10.62 -1.69
N GLU A 253 -5.78 10.36 -0.45
CA GLU A 253 -5.67 9.01 0.09
C GLU A 253 -6.48 8.90 1.38
N TYR A 254 -7.21 7.78 1.51
CA TYR A 254 -8.25 7.62 2.52
C TYR A 254 -7.91 6.51 3.50
N TYR A 255 -8.28 6.74 4.76
CA TYR A 255 -7.92 5.85 5.86
C TYR A 255 -9.06 5.64 6.84
N THR A 256 -9.04 4.46 7.48
CA THR A 256 -9.80 4.18 8.69
C THR A 256 -8.85 4.16 9.89
N LEU A 257 -9.08 5.01 10.88
CA LEU A 257 -8.36 4.94 12.17
C LEU A 257 -8.91 3.78 12.99
N VAL A 258 -8.05 2.79 13.30
CA VAL A 258 -8.44 1.56 14.02
C VAL A 258 -7.80 1.42 15.40
N ARG A 259 -6.79 2.22 15.69
CA ARG A 259 -6.21 2.36 17.02
C ARG A 259 -5.85 3.83 17.26
N GLY A 260 -6.10 4.32 18.45
CA GLY A 260 -5.90 5.72 18.84
C GLY A 260 -7.19 6.53 18.79
N GLU A 261 -7.07 7.83 18.99
CA GLU A 261 -8.18 8.76 19.04
C GLU A 261 -8.17 9.71 17.85
N LYS A 262 -9.34 9.95 17.27
CA LYS A 262 -9.53 10.89 16.18
C LYS A 262 -9.30 12.31 16.68
N SER A 263 -8.46 13.09 16.00
CA SER A 263 -8.06 14.44 16.40
C SER A 263 -7.98 15.38 15.19
N GLY A 264 -8.27 16.68 15.40
CA GLY A 264 -8.21 17.67 14.31
C GLY A 264 -6.77 18.06 13.92
N PRO A 265 -6.57 18.68 12.76
CA PRO A 265 -7.61 19.40 12.01
C PRO A 265 -8.60 18.49 11.27
N PHE A 266 -9.85 18.93 11.20
CA PHE A 266 -10.94 18.24 10.52
C PHE A 266 -11.40 19.02 9.29
N ASN A 267 -11.78 18.32 8.22
CA ASN A 267 -12.45 18.94 7.10
C ASN A 267 -13.98 19.10 7.36
N ASN A 268 -14.73 19.64 6.38
CA ASN A 268 -16.16 19.85 6.47
C ASN A 268 -17.00 18.55 6.59
N ARG A 269 -16.41 17.37 6.30
CA ARG A 269 -16.99 16.04 6.48
C ARG A 269 -16.60 15.42 7.84
N ASN A 270 -15.95 16.20 8.72
CA ASN A 270 -15.42 15.73 10.00
C ASN A 270 -14.39 14.59 9.86
N LEU A 271 -13.59 14.59 8.78
CA LEU A 271 -12.48 13.67 8.60
C LEU A 271 -11.18 14.33 9.06
N GLU A 272 -10.30 13.58 9.72
CA GLU A 272 -8.94 14.03 10.02
C GLU A 272 -8.19 14.38 8.72
N GLN A 273 -7.29 15.34 8.80
CA GLN A 273 -6.43 15.76 7.69
C GLN A 273 -4.92 15.60 7.99
N ASP A 274 -4.57 15.03 9.12
CA ASP A 274 -3.19 14.74 9.54
C ASP A 274 -3.14 13.43 10.33
N LEU A 275 -2.35 12.46 9.86
CA LEU A 275 -2.17 11.17 10.54
C LEU A 275 -1.54 11.34 11.94
N PHE A 276 -0.84 12.44 12.18
CA PHE A 276 -0.19 12.75 13.45
C PHE A 276 -1.03 13.66 14.37
N ALA A 277 -2.25 14.00 13.99
CA ALA A 277 -3.13 14.80 14.84
C ALA A 277 -3.31 14.13 16.22
N GLY A 278 -3.08 14.88 17.30
CA GLY A 278 -3.16 14.37 18.68
C GLY A 278 -2.03 13.43 19.12
N VAL A 279 -1.03 13.17 18.27
CA VAL A 279 0.13 12.34 18.63
C VAL A 279 1.09 13.10 19.54
N THR A 280 1.53 12.45 20.61
CA THR A 280 2.57 12.97 21.53
C THR A 280 3.96 12.53 21.06
N LEU A 281 4.94 13.46 21.03
CA LEU A 281 6.31 13.25 20.56
C LEU A 281 7.28 12.93 21.70
#